data_09c6172c27a7e29da82c7a4be8ae7b55
#
_entry.id   09c6172c27a7e29da82c7a4be8ae7b55
#
_cell.length_a   1.000
_cell.length_b   1.000
_cell.length_c   1.000
_cell.angle_alpha   90.00
_cell.angle_beta   90.00
_cell.angle_gamma   90.00
#
_symmetry.space_group_name_H-M   'P 1'
#
loop_
_entity.id
_entity.type
_entity.pdbx_description
1 polymer ?
#
loop_
_entity_poly.entity_id
_entity_poly.type
_entity_poly.pdbx_seq_one_letter_code
_entity_poly.pdbx_strand_id
1 'polypeptide(L)'
;SAGRPGRNSYKCFVCGMKGGAVQFLMDAEKMSFPDAIRYIGKKYSIDVDNVPINWTPPPPKPVPAPLPDLAIPRSYVSRTIEISEERPIVFLNWLKRLPWDDTQKARLQQTLFNYCVGGWRDGRVVFWQIDCNGYPRAAKLMRYLPDGHRDKKEHPGWIYNQDGCRQQLDPEGHTILKPLFGSHLLKLFPKAVINIVESEKTAIIMANYYGRPEEQLWLACGGLKHLQ
;
A
#
# COMPACT_ATOMS: atom_id res chain seq x y z
N SER A 1 11.41 26.25 -9.16
CA SER A 1 10.09 25.77 -8.70
C SER A 1 9.75 26.50 -7.41
N ALA A 2 8.75 27.40 -7.47
CA ALA A 2 8.27 28.14 -6.32
C ALA A 2 7.63 27.15 -5.33
N GLY A 3 8.25 26.97 -4.17
CA GLY A 3 7.71 26.18 -3.08
C GLY A 3 6.38 26.78 -2.61
N ARG A 4 5.41 25.90 -2.32
CA ARG A 4 4.11 26.30 -1.75
C ARG A 4 4.34 27.04 -0.43
N PRO A 5 3.80 28.25 -0.21
CA PRO A 5 3.92 28.95 1.05
C PRO A 5 3.19 28.15 2.16
N GLY A 6 3.85 27.85 3.26
CA GLY A 6 3.19 27.44 4.50
C GLY A 6 3.57 26.12 5.14
N ARG A 7 4.64 25.43 4.74
CA ARG A 7 5.11 24.24 5.45
C ARG A 7 6.62 24.25 5.63
N ASN A 8 7.11 25.09 6.55
CA ASN A 8 8.46 24.93 7.06
C ASN A 8 8.48 23.72 8.00
N SER A 9 8.82 22.56 7.46
CA SER A 9 8.97 21.32 8.24
C SER A 9 10.32 20.69 7.97
N TYR A 10 10.91 20.07 8.99
CA TYR A 10 12.10 19.25 8.86
C TYR A 10 11.79 17.77 9.09
N LYS A 11 12.66 16.91 8.58
CA LYS A 11 12.68 15.48 8.87
C LYS A 11 14.12 15.00 8.92
N CYS A 12 14.52 14.43 10.05
CA CYS A 12 15.80 13.74 10.18
C CYS A 12 15.70 12.32 9.65
N PHE A 13 16.53 11.95 8.67
CA PHE A 13 16.54 10.61 8.09
C PHE A 13 17.27 9.57 8.93
N VAL A 14 18.04 10.00 9.95
CA VAL A 14 18.80 9.12 10.84
C VAL A 14 17.96 8.71 12.05
N CYS A 15 17.35 9.65 12.76
CA CYS A 15 16.59 9.38 13.99
C CYS A 15 15.06 9.48 13.81
N GLY A 16 14.58 9.86 12.62
CA GLY A 16 13.15 9.94 12.33
C GLY A 16 12.44 11.19 12.89
N MET A 17 13.10 12.05 13.65
CA MET A 17 12.51 13.29 14.16
C MET A 17 11.96 14.15 13.02
N LYS A 18 10.80 14.73 13.24
CA LYS A 18 10.10 15.57 12.24
C LYS A 18 9.25 16.62 12.94
N GLY A 19 9.11 17.79 12.31
CA GLY A 19 8.25 18.84 12.88
C GLY A 19 8.43 20.19 12.19
N GLY A 20 7.81 21.22 12.76
CA GLY A 20 8.01 22.62 12.39
C GLY A 20 9.20 23.26 13.13
N ALA A 21 9.40 24.56 12.90
CA ALA A 21 10.52 25.31 13.51
C ALA A 21 10.54 25.24 15.04
N VAL A 22 9.39 25.31 15.70
CA VAL A 22 9.29 25.20 17.17
C VAL A 22 9.75 23.81 17.61
N GLN A 23 9.25 22.74 16.97
CA GLN A 23 9.65 21.39 17.31
C GLN A 23 11.16 21.17 17.09
N PHE A 24 11.72 21.77 16.03
CA PHE A 24 13.16 21.70 15.79
C PHE A 24 13.97 22.29 16.96
N LEU A 25 13.58 23.46 17.46
CA LEU A 25 14.25 24.09 18.60
C LEU A 25 14.14 23.26 19.89
N MET A 26 12.96 22.66 20.11
CA MET A 26 12.75 21.76 21.25
C MET A 26 13.63 20.51 21.15
N ASP A 27 13.72 19.91 19.98
CA ASP A 27 14.44 18.65 19.77
C ASP A 27 15.96 18.85 19.68
N ALA A 28 16.42 19.84 18.92
CA ALA A 28 17.83 20.08 18.64
C ALA A 28 18.51 20.90 19.75
N GLU A 29 17.87 21.99 20.21
CA GLU A 29 18.43 22.93 21.19
C GLU A 29 17.95 22.65 22.62
N LYS A 30 17.12 21.61 22.80
CA LYS A 30 16.55 21.23 24.11
C LYS A 30 15.78 22.35 24.80
N MET A 31 15.20 23.25 24.02
CA MET A 31 14.40 24.35 24.54
C MET A 31 13.04 23.84 25.03
N SER A 32 12.49 24.50 26.06
CA SER A 32 11.09 24.35 26.41
C SER A 32 10.18 24.95 25.29
N PHE A 33 8.93 24.51 25.21
CA PHE A 33 7.99 25.08 24.22
C PHE A 33 7.85 26.62 24.36
N PRO A 34 7.69 27.19 25.57
CA PRO A 34 7.63 28.64 25.74
C PRO A 34 8.93 29.37 25.31
N ASP A 35 10.09 28.78 25.58
CA ASP A 35 11.36 29.39 25.21
C ASP A 35 11.60 29.35 23.70
N ALA A 36 11.22 28.26 23.05
CA ALA A 36 11.29 28.14 21.60
C ALA A 36 10.37 29.18 20.90
N ILE A 37 9.18 29.41 21.43
CA ILE A 37 8.25 30.46 20.93
C ILE A 37 8.88 31.86 21.12
N ARG A 38 9.39 32.19 22.33
CA ARG A 38 10.07 33.48 22.59
C ARG A 38 11.28 33.68 21.70
N TYR A 39 12.09 32.65 21.52
CA TYR A 39 13.23 32.68 20.61
C TYR A 39 12.84 33.07 19.18
N ILE A 40 11.82 32.42 18.65
CA ILE A 40 11.30 32.71 17.30
C ILE A 40 10.70 34.11 17.25
N GLY A 41 9.88 34.48 18.25
CA GLY A 41 9.34 35.83 18.37
C GLY A 41 10.38 36.89 18.31
N LYS A 42 11.45 36.78 19.14
CA LYS A 42 12.59 37.71 19.16
C LYS A 42 13.30 37.76 17.81
N LYS A 43 13.52 36.61 17.17
CA LYS A 43 14.27 36.53 15.91
C LYS A 43 13.50 37.20 14.74
N TYR A 44 12.16 37.14 14.74
CA TYR A 44 11.34 37.71 13.68
C TYR A 44 10.58 38.98 14.08
N SER A 45 10.95 39.57 15.25
CA SER A 45 10.32 40.79 15.78
C SER A 45 8.80 40.65 15.96
N ILE A 46 8.37 39.45 16.37
CA ILE A 46 6.97 39.17 16.69
C ILE A 46 6.82 39.27 18.21
N ASP A 47 5.92 40.13 18.68
CA ASP A 47 5.58 40.21 20.10
C ASP A 47 4.70 39.00 20.47
N VAL A 48 5.31 38.02 21.16
CA VAL A 48 4.65 36.79 21.57
C VAL A 48 4.09 36.85 22.99
N ASP A 49 4.45 37.88 23.76
CA ASP A 49 3.99 38.08 25.14
C ASP A 49 2.69 38.90 25.20
N ASN A 50 2.37 39.66 24.14
CA ASN A 50 1.16 40.47 24.00
C ASN A 50 0.14 39.88 23.02
N VAL A 51 0.00 38.57 22.96
CA VAL A 51 -1.06 37.95 22.19
C VAL A 51 -2.41 38.36 22.81
N PRO A 52 -3.36 38.97 22.06
CA PRO A 52 -4.64 39.35 22.61
C PRO A 52 -5.32 38.17 23.29
N ILE A 53 -5.71 38.32 24.55
CA ILE A 53 -6.38 37.28 25.37
C ILE A 53 -7.69 36.79 24.71
N ASN A 54 -8.16 37.49 23.68
CA ASN A 54 -9.39 37.18 22.96
C ASN A 54 -9.18 36.29 21.70
N TRP A 55 -7.96 35.76 21.48
CA TRP A 55 -7.76 34.81 20.39
C TRP A 55 -8.37 33.45 20.77
N THR A 56 -9.54 33.18 20.29
CA THR A 56 -10.09 31.82 20.27
C THR A 56 -9.63 31.14 19.00
N PRO A 57 -9.03 29.94 19.07
CA PRO A 57 -8.73 29.20 17.85
C PRO A 57 -10.00 29.06 17.02
N PRO A 58 -9.94 29.23 15.70
CA PRO A 58 -11.11 28.99 14.86
C PRO A 58 -11.63 27.59 15.17
N PRO A 59 -12.95 27.39 15.24
CA PRO A 59 -13.52 26.07 15.49
C PRO A 59 -12.89 25.08 14.51
N PRO A 60 -12.51 23.87 14.96
CA PRO A 60 -11.96 22.86 14.08
C PRO A 60 -12.93 22.70 12.92
N LYS A 61 -12.41 22.79 11.68
CA LYS A 61 -13.24 22.53 10.50
C LYS A 61 -13.93 21.19 10.71
N PRO A 62 -15.24 21.09 10.47
CA PRO A 62 -15.92 19.81 10.53
C PRO A 62 -15.13 18.80 9.70
N VAL A 63 -14.63 17.74 10.34
CA VAL A 63 -14.02 16.64 9.62
C VAL A 63 -15.17 16.01 8.84
N PRO A 64 -15.13 15.99 7.50
CA PRO A 64 -16.16 15.30 6.73
C PRO A 64 -16.26 13.87 7.27
N ALA A 65 -17.49 13.36 7.40
CA ALA A 65 -17.68 11.95 7.73
C ALA A 65 -16.83 11.10 6.77
N PRO A 66 -16.06 10.12 7.27
CA PRO A 66 -15.25 9.29 6.40
C PRO A 66 -16.19 8.61 5.40
N LEU A 67 -15.88 8.78 4.11
CA LEU A 67 -16.57 8.04 3.06
C LEU A 67 -16.34 6.54 3.29
N PRO A 68 -17.32 5.69 2.94
CA PRO A 68 -17.16 4.25 3.04
C PRO A 68 -15.95 3.80 2.19
N ASP A 69 -15.37 2.67 2.58
CA ASP A 69 -14.22 2.14 1.88
C ASP A 69 -14.58 1.69 0.46
N LEU A 70 -13.75 2.04 -0.51
CA LEU A 70 -13.94 1.63 -1.90
C LEU A 70 -13.98 0.10 -2.02
N ALA A 71 -15.02 -0.43 -2.62
CA ALA A 71 -15.10 -1.82 -3.06
C ALA A 71 -15.10 -1.88 -4.59
N ILE A 72 -14.05 -2.48 -5.16
CA ILE A 72 -13.92 -2.63 -6.61
C ILE A 72 -14.83 -3.79 -7.06
N PRO A 73 -15.61 -3.67 -8.16
CA PRO A 73 -16.45 -4.74 -8.65
C PRO A 73 -15.64 -6.02 -8.96
N ARG A 74 -16.16 -7.18 -8.57
CA ARG A 74 -15.51 -8.49 -8.80
C ARG A 74 -15.25 -8.80 -10.27
N SER A 75 -16.04 -8.22 -11.18
CA SER A 75 -15.84 -8.34 -12.63
C SER A 75 -14.44 -7.87 -13.08
N TYR A 76 -13.84 -6.92 -12.37
CA TYR A 76 -12.45 -6.51 -12.64
C TYR A 76 -11.45 -7.61 -12.28
N VAL A 77 -11.69 -8.34 -11.19
CA VAL A 77 -10.87 -9.50 -10.80
C VAL A 77 -10.94 -10.57 -11.89
N SER A 78 -12.16 -11.01 -12.27
CA SER A 78 -12.36 -12.01 -13.31
C SER A 78 -11.70 -11.62 -14.63
N ARG A 79 -11.89 -10.38 -15.08
CA ARG A 79 -11.29 -9.89 -16.31
C ARG A 79 -9.75 -9.91 -16.29
N THR A 80 -9.11 -9.64 -15.17
CA THR A 80 -7.64 -9.73 -15.09
C THR A 80 -7.15 -11.18 -15.12
N ILE A 81 -7.93 -12.14 -14.60
CA ILE A 81 -7.61 -13.56 -14.70
C ILE A 81 -7.75 -14.02 -16.16
N GLU A 82 -8.84 -13.68 -16.84
CA GLU A 82 -9.04 -13.95 -18.28
C GLU A 82 -7.89 -13.39 -19.12
N ILE A 83 -7.47 -12.13 -18.91
CA ILE A 83 -6.34 -11.56 -19.63
C ILE A 83 -5.06 -12.39 -19.41
N SER A 84 -4.84 -12.97 -18.22
CA SER A 84 -3.67 -13.79 -17.96
C SER A 84 -3.69 -15.15 -18.67
N GLU A 85 -4.87 -15.61 -19.07
CA GLU A 85 -5.05 -16.83 -19.87
C GLU A 85 -4.88 -16.55 -21.37
N GLU A 86 -5.36 -15.40 -21.84
CA GLU A 86 -5.30 -14.99 -23.24
C GLU A 86 -3.93 -14.47 -23.67
N ARG A 87 -3.15 -13.91 -22.75
CA ARG A 87 -1.89 -13.21 -23.04
C ARG A 87 -0.73 -13.71 -22.19
N PRO A 88 0.48 -13.79 -22.75
CA PRO A 88 1.65 -14.16 -21.99
C PRO A 88 2.02 -13.06 -20.96
N ILE A 89 1.92 -13.36 -19.69
CA ILE A 89 2.41 -12.53 -18.59
C ILE A 89 3.79 -13.04 -18.18
N VAL A 90 4.80 -12.19 -18.33
CA VAL A 90 6.22 -12.56 -18.12
C VAL A 90 6.44 -13.20 -16.75
N PHE A 91 5.85 -12.63 -15.71
CA PHE A 91 5.93 -13.17 -14.35
C PHE A 91 5.35 -14.59 -14.25
N LEU A 92 4.17 -14.84 -14.82
CA LEU A 92 3.52 -16.15 -14.75
C LEU A 92 4.31 -17.19 -15.53
N ASN A 93 4.87 -16.82 -16.69
CA ASN A 93 5.73 -17.68 -17.48
C ASN A 93 7.04 -18.02 -16.76
N TRP A 94 7.63 -17.05 -16.07
CA TRP A 94 8.80 -17.28 -15.22
C TRP A 94 8.46 -18.22 -14.08
N LEU A 95 7.34 -17.99 -13.37
CA LEU A 95 6.92 -18.80 -12.23
C LEU A 95 6.71 -20.27 -12.61
N LYS A 96 6.13 -20.55 -13.81
CA LYS A 96 5.97 -21.91 -14.36
C LYS A 96 7.30 -22.62 -14.62
N ARG A 97 8.40 -21.89 -14.84
CA ARG A 97 9.74 -22.43 -15.12
C ARG A 97 10.58 -22.69 -13.88
N LEU A 98 10.10 -22.32 -12.70
CA LEU A 98 10.79 -22.65 -11.45
C LEU A 98 10.92 -24.17 -11.28
N PRO A 99 11.92 -24.67 -10.55
CA PRO A 99 12.19 -26.09 -10.36
C PRO A 99 11.16 -26.74 -9.42
N TRP A 100 9.91 -26.67 -9.80
CA TRP A 100 8.82 -27.31 -9.09
C TRP A 100 8.85 -28.82 -9.27
N ASP A 101 8.52 -29.59 -8.22
CA ASP A 101 8.17 -30.98 -8.37
C ASP A 101 6.80 -31.15 -9.09
N ASP A 102 6.43 -32.37 -9.42
CA ASP A 102 5.22 -32.61 -10.22
C ASP A 102 3.93 -32.23 -9.45
N THR A 103 3.91 -32.40 -8.13
CA THR A 103 2.80 -31.99 -7.28
C THR A 103 2.67 -30.46 -7.25
N GLN A 104 3.80 -29.77 -7.11
CA GLN A 104 3.86 -28.31 -7.11
C GLN A 104 3.46 -27.72 -8.47
N LYS A 105 3.87 -28.35 -9.58
CA LYS A 105 3.45 -27.97 -10.92
C LYS A 105 1.93 -28.12 -11.09
N ALA A 106 1.39 -29.27 -10.67
CA ALA A 106 -0.04 -29.55 -10.81
C ALA A 106 -0.92 -28.55 -10.04
N ARG A 107 -0.50 -28.10 -8.86
CA ARG A 107 -1.28 -27.16 -8.04
C ARG A 107 -1.05 -25.67 -8.35
N LEU A 108 -0.01 -25.31 -9.13
CA LEU A 108 0.37 -23.91 -9.36
C LEU A 108 -0.80 -23.07 -9.89
N GLN A 109 -1.55 -23.61 -10.86
CA GLN A 109 -2.71 -22.90 -11.41
C GLN A 109 -3.78 -22.63 -10.35
N GLN A 110 -4.04 -23.61 -9.47
CA GLN A 110 -4.99 -23.44 -8.36
C GLN A 110 -4.48 -22.42 -7.34
N THR A 111 -3.18 -22.40 -7.05
CA THR A 111 -2.56 -21.41 -6.16
C THR A 111 -2.75 -20.00 -6.72
N LEU A 112 -2.46 -19.78 -8.01
CA LEU A 112 -2.66 -18.49 -8.67
C LEU A 112 -4.13 -18.04 -8.64
N PHE A 113 -5.05 -18.97 -8.91
CA PHE A 113 -6.48 -18.72 -8.84
C PHE A 113 -6.93 -18.35 -7.41
N ASN A 114 -6.51 -19.10 -6.40
CA ASN A 114 -6.87 -18.87 -5.02
C ASN A 114 -6.39 -17.48 -4.54
N TYR A 115 -5.22 -17.03 -4.99
CA TYR A 115 -4.65 -15.73 -4.68
C TYR A 115 -5.12 -14.60 -5.61
N CYS A 116 -6.03 -14.90 -6.55
CA CYS A 116 -6.56 -13.95 -7.52
C CYS A 116 -5.43 -13.20 -8.27
N VAL A 117 -4.43 -13.96 -8.77
CA VAL A 117 -3.35 -13.40 -9.56
C VAL A 117 -3.78 -13.32 -11.01
N GLY A 118 -3.73 -12.12 -11.58
CA GLY A 118 -4.16 -11.89 -12.96
C GLY A 118 -3.11 -11.20 -13.82
N GLY A 119 -3.49 -10.83 -15.03
CA GLY A 119 -2.71 -10.06 -15.98
C GLY A 119 -3.36 -8.71 -16.31
N TRP A 120 -2.53 -7.73 -16.66
CA TRP A 120 -2.98 -6.47 -17.21
C TRP A 120 -2.68 -6.42 -18.72
N ARG A 121 -3.45 -5.63 -19.45
CA ARG A 121 -3.36 -5.51 -20.92
C ARG A 121 -1.98 -5.12 -21.47
N ASP A 122 -1.11 -4.54 -20.65
CA ASP A 122 0.27 -4.18 -21.01
C ASP A 122 1.32 -5.23 -20.59
N GLY A 123 0.88 -6.41 -20.11
CA GLY A 123 1.76 -7.52 -19.72
C GLY A 123 2.23 -7.47 -18.27
N ARG A 124 1.81 -6.49 -17.46
CA ARG A 124 2.06 -6.49 -16.02
C ARG A 124 1.24 -7.57 -15.33
N VAL A 125 1.78 -8.17 -14.27
CA VAL A 125 1.01 -9.02 -13.38
C VAL A 125 0.17 -8.16 -12.43
N VAL A 126 -1.01 -8.64 -12.07
CA VAL A 126 -1.95 -8.00 -11.15
C VAL A 126 -2.08 -8.83 -9.88
N PHE A 127 -1.78 -8.21 -8.75
CA PHE A 127 -1.95 -8.79 -7.41
C PHE A 127 -3.13 -8.11 -6.73
N TRP A 128 -4.25 -8.83 -6.61
CA TRP A 128 -5.45 -8.31 -5.99
C TRP A 128 -5.36 -8.30 -4.46
N GLN A 129 -5.67 -7.17 -3.87
CA GLN A 129 -5.82 -7.01 -2.42
C GLN A 129 -7.30 -7.08 -2.07
N ILE A 130 -7.74 -8.26 -1.65
CA ILE A 130 -9.12 -8.57 -1.30
C ILE A 130 -9.17 -8.73 0.22
N ASP A 131 -10.11 -8.04 0.88
CA ASP A 131 -10.23 -8.10 2.33
C ASP A 131 -10.81 -9.44 2.82
N CYS A 132 -10.80 -9.65 4.13
CA CYS A 132 -11.32 -10.88 4.74
C CYS A 132 -12.84 -11.08 4.55
N ASN A 133 -13.56 -10.05 4.11
CA ASN A 133 -14.98 -10.15 3.75
C ASN A 133 -15.17 -10.48 2.26
N GLY A 134 -14.07 -10.60 1.49
CA GLY A 134 -14.09 -10.94 0.08
C GLY A 134 -14.34 -9.74 -0.84
N TYR A 135 -14.22 -8.51 -0.35
CA TYR A 135 -14.33 -7.32 -1.18
C TYR A 135 -12.97 -6.95 -1.77
N PRO A 136 -12.83 -6.86 -3.11
CA PRO A 136 -11.63 -6.32 -3.75
C PRO A 136 -11.49 -4.84 -3.40
N ARG A 137 -10.37 -4.47 -2.75
CA ARG A 137 -10.13 -3.10 -2.27
C ARG A 137 -9.12 -2.37 -3.12
N ALA A 138 -8.09 -3.08 -3.58
CA ALA A 138 -7.04 -2.55 -4.43
C ALA A 138 -6.45 -3.65 -5.30
N ALA A 139 -5.71 -3.28 -6.33
CA ALA A 139 -4.85 -4.21 -7.06
C ALA A 139 -3.54 -3.53 -7.43
N LYS A 140 -2.43 -4.21 -7.14
CA LYS A 140 -1.08 -3.77 -7.44
C LYS A 140 -0.64 -4.35 -8.77
N LEU A 141 -0.15 -3.49 -9.67
CA LEU A 141 0.37 -3.87 -10.97
C LEU A 141 1.89 -3.82 -10.93
N MET A 142 2.53 -4.91 -11.35
CA MET A 142 3.97 -5.04 -11.31
C MET A 142 4.52 -5.56 -12.64
N ARG A 143 5.63 -4.97 -13.10
CA ARG A 143 6.39 -5.53 -14.21
C ARG A 143 7.57 -6.34 -13.69
N TYR A 144 7.72 -7.52 -14.28
CA TYR A 144 8.85 -8.41 -14.02
C TYR A 144 9.63 -8.68 -15.29
N LEU A 145 10.92 -8.93 -15.12
CA LEU A 145 11.82 -9.37 -16.19
C LEU A 145 11.73 -10.89 -16.35
N PRO A 146 12.23 -11.46 -17.49
CA PRO A 146 12.20 -12.90 -17.73
C PRO A 146 12.96 -13.76 -16.72
N ASP A 147 13.85 -13.16 -15.94
CA ASP A 147 14.61 -13.79 -14.85
C ASP A 147 13.88 -13.76 -13.50
N GLY A 148 12.67 -13.19 -13.46
CA GLY A 148 11.86 -13.08 -12.27
C GLY A 148 12.19 -11.91 -11.34
N HIS A 149 13.14 -11.04 -11.72
CA HIS A 149 13.38 -9.80 -10.99
C HIS A 149 12.36 -8.73 -11.37
N ARG A 150 12.03 -7.89 -10.40
CA ARG A 150 11.20 -6.71 -10.67
C ARG A 150 11.90 -5.79 -11.64
N ASP A 151 11.21 -5.31 -12.65
CA ASP A 151 11.73 -4.22 -13.49
C ASP A 151 11.79 -2.93 -12.64
N LYS A 152 13.03 -2.50 -12.35
CA LYS A 152 13.29 -1.29 -11.54
C LYS A 152 13.08 0.01 -12.33
N LYS A 153 12.95 -0.08 -13.66
CA LYS A 153 12.67 1.08 -14.51
C LYS A 153 11.22 1.51 -14.41
N GLU A 154 10.33 0.59 -14.03
CA GLU A 154 8.92 0.87 -13.83
C GLU A 154 8.55 0.85 -12.34
N HIS A 155 7.82 1.87 -11.89
CA HIS A 155 7.25 1.89 -10.56
C HIS A 155 6.02 1.00 -10.47
N PRO A 156 5.75 0.38 -9.30
CA PRO A 156 4.50 -0.32 -9.07
C PRO A 156 3.29 0.57 -9.37
N GLY A 157 2.35 0.06 -10.15
CA GLY A 157 1.09 0.75 -10.44
C GLY A 157 -0.04 0.26 -9.52
N TRP A 158 -1.13 1.01 -9.51
CA TRP A 158 -2.38 0.62 -8.85
C TRP A 158 -3.50 0.65 -9.87
N ILE A 159 -4.43 -0.29 -9.81
CA ILE A 159 -5.50 -0.41 -10.81
C ILE A 159 -6.34 0.86 -10.92
N TYR A 160 -6.62 1.51 -9.82
CA TYR A 160 -7.41 2.76 -9.80
C TYR A 160 -6.69 3.96 -10.40
N ASN A 161 -5.37 3.88 -10.61
CA ASN A 161 -4.57 4.92 -11.29
C ASN A 161 -4.41 4.65 -12.79
N GLN A 162 -5.02 3.57 -13.32
CA GLN A 162 -4.93 3.27 -14.74
C GLN A 162 -6.05 3.98 -15.51
N ASP A 163 -5.76 4.43 -16.71
CA ASP A 163 -6.61 5.00 -17.77
C ASP A 163 -8.11 5.14 -17.44
N GLY A 164 -8.51 6.19 -16.78
CA GLY A 164 -9.92 6.45 -16.44
C GLY A 164 -10.54 5.51 -15.40
N CYS A 165 -9.81 4.48 -14.92
CA CYS A 165 -10.35 3.57 -13.91
C CYS A 165 -10.82 4.28 -12.66
N ARG A 166 -10.13 5.35 -12.23
CA ARG A 166 -10.51 6.07 -11.01
C ARG A 166 -11.88 6.71 -11.14
N GLN A 167 -12.17 7.39 -12.26
CA GLN A 167 -13.48 8.01 -12.49
C GLN A 167 -14.60 6.97 -12.57
N GLN A 168 -14.30 5.76 -13.08
CA GLN A 168 -15.27 4.66 -13.18
C GLN A 168 -15.47 3.93 -11.86
N LEU A 169 -14.37 3.72 -11.09
CA LEU A 169 -14.37 2.93 -9.87
C LEU A 169 -14.71 3.75 -8.64
N ASP A 170 -14.35 5.02 -8.64
CA ASP A 170 -14.43 5.89 -7.46
C ASP A 170 -14.71 7.35 -7.84
N PRO A 171 -15.87 7.67 -8.41
CA PRO A 171 -16.25 9.04 -8.75
C PRO A 171 -16.38 9.93 -7.51
N GLU A 172 -16.64 9.35 -6.33
CA GLU A 172 -16.87 10.06 -5.08
C GLU A 172 -15.60 10.27 -4.24
N GLY A 173 -14.49 9.61 -4.59
CA GLY A 173 -13.21 9.76 -3.91
C GLY A 173 -13.11 9.04 -2.56
N HIS A 174 -13.66 7.83 -2.47
CA HIS A 174 -13.61 6.98 -1.28
C HIS A 174 -12.19 6.69 -0.79
N THR A 175 -12.09 6.25 0.44
CA THR A 175 -10.84 5.75 1.01
C THR A 175 -10.46 4.42 0.37
N ILE A 176 -9.22 4.34 -0.10
CA ILE A 176 -8.68 3.12 -0.69
C ILE A 176 -7.96 2.34 0.40
N LEU A 177 -8.59 1.27 0.87
CA LEU A 177 -7.93 0.29 1.73
C LEU A 177 -6.96 -0.57 0.93
N LYS A 178 -5.89 -0.97 1.61
CA LYS A 178 -4.87 -1.87 1.07
C LYS A 178 -4.66 -3.02 2.06
N PRO A 179 -5.60 -3.98 2.12
CA PRO A 179 -5.43 -5.15 2.96
C PRO A 179 -4.21 -5.96 2.51
N LEU A 180 -3.70 -6.83 3.38
CA LEU A 180 -2.62 -7.74 3.01
C LEU A 180 -3.06 -8.59 1.82
N PHE A 181 -2.16 -8.80 0.88
CA PHE A 181 -2.38 -9.74 -0.21
C PHE A 181 -2.63 -11.14 0.35
N GLY A 182 -3.71 -11.80 -0.07
CA GLY A 182 -4.14 -13.09 0.46
C GLY A 182 -5.12 -13.03 1.64
N SER A 183 -5.48 -11.84 2.18
CA SER A 183 -6.36 -11.69 3.36
C SER A 183 -7.71 -12.38 3.23
N HIS A 184 -8.27 -12.50 2.02
CA HIS A 184 -9.55 -13.18 1.78
C HIS A 184 -9.51 -14.67 2.10
N LEU A 185 -8.31 -15.27 2.17
CA LEU A 185 -8.14 -16.68 2.53
C LEU A 185 -8.27 -16.94 4.04
N LEU A 186 -8.13 -15.91 4.87
CA LEU A 186 -8.17 -16.05 6.34
C LEU A 186 -9.46 -16.67 6.85
N LYS A 187 -10.62 -16.31 6.26
CA LYS A 187 -11.91 -16.90 6.65
C LYS A 187 -12.08 -18.34 6.17
N LEU A 188 -11.43 -18.71 5.08
CA LEU A 188 -11.50 -20.07 4.54
C LEU A 188 -10.63 -21.03 5.37
N PHE A 189 -9.54 -20.51 5.97
CA PHE A 189 -8.58 -21.31 6.73
C PHE A 189 -8.30 -20.69 8.11
N PRO A 190 -9.29 -20.65 9.01
CA PRO A 190 -9.21 -19.90 10.27
C PRO A 190 -8.24 -20.49 11.30
N LYS A 191 -7.77 -21.73 11.08
CA LYS A 191 -6.83 -22.43 11.98
C LYS A 191 -5.40 -22.45 11.44
N ALA A 192 -5.17 -21.95 10.24
CA ALA A 192 -3.86 -21.95 9.63
C ALA A 192 -2.88 -21.02 10.35
N VAL A 193 -1.63 -21.41 10.42
CA VAL A 193 -0.54 -20.51 10.83
C VAL A 193 -0.37 -19.43 9.78
N ILE A 194 -0.38 -18.16 10.19
CA ILE A 194 -0.25 -17.03 9.29
C ILE A 194 1.22 -16.63 9.17
N ASN A 195 1.74 -16.71 7.94
CA ASN A 195 3.08 -16.26 7.60
C ASN A 195 2.96 -14.95 6.82
N ILE A 196 3.60 -13.88 7.30
CA ILE A 196 3.59 -12.58 6.63
C ILE A 196 4.96 -12.37 5.99
N VAL A 197 4.95 -12.10 4.67
CA VAL A 197 6.15 -11.80 3.87
C VAL A 197 6.05 -10.41 3.27
N GLU A 198 7.17 -9.87 2.79
CA GLU A 198 7.20 -8.53 2.21
C GLU A 198 6.51 -8.48 0.84
N SER A 199 6.78 -9.45 -0.05
CA SER A 199 6.34 -9.38 -1.43
C SER A 199 5.28 -10.42 -1.79
N GLU A 200 4.36 -10.03 -2.66
CA GLU A 200 3.31 -10.88 -3.22
C GLU A 200 3.93 -12.09 -3.97
N LYS A 201 5.06 -11.89 -4.65
CA LYS A 201 5.82 -12.95 -5.30
C LYS A 201 6.23 -14.04 -4.31
N THR A 202 6.80 -13.64 -3.16
CA THR A 202 7.23 -14.57 -2.12
C THR A 202 6.03 -15.32 -1.55
N ALA A 203 4.91 -14.64 -1.28
CA ALA A 203 3.69 -15.29 -0.78
C ALA A 203 3.21 -16.40 -1.72
N ILE A 204 3.16 -16.15 -3.03
CA ILE A 204 2.73 -17.14 -4.03
C ILE A 204 3.70 -18.33 -4.10
N ILE A 205 5.01 -18.06 -4.13
CA ILE A 205 6.03 -19.11 -4.19
C ILE A 205 5.90 -20.01 -2.96
N MET A 206 5.82 -19.45 -1.76
CA MET A 206 5.74 -20.22 -0.53
C MET A 206 4.43 -20.97 -0.41
N ALA A 207 3.29 -20.34 -0.78
CA ALA A 207 2.00 -21.00 -0.81
C ALA A 207 1.99 -22.19 -1.79
N ASN A 208 2.60 -22.06 -2.95
CA ASN A 208 2.73 -23.16 -3.90
C ASN A 208 3.71 -24.23 -3.41
N TYR A 209 4.81 -23.84 -2.80
CA TYR A 209 5.81 -24.75 -2.28
C TYR A 209 5.25 -25.67 -1.19
N TYR A 210 4.59 -25.13 -0.18
CA TYR A 210 4.01 -25.89 0.91
C TYR A 210 2.69 -26.58 0.51
N GLY A 211 1.81 -25.90 -0.20
CA GLY A 211 0.59 -26.44 -0.78
C GLY A 211 -0.47 -26.90 0.20
N ARG A 212 -0.42 -26.44 1.44
CA ARG A 212 -1.35 -26.81 2.53
C ARG A 212 -1.92 -25.56 3.17
N PRO A 213 -2.87 -24.87 2.52
CA PRO A 213 -3.42 -23.63 3.02
C PRO A 213 -4.18 -23.78 4.35
N GLU A 214 -4.68 -24.98 4.65
CA GLU A 214 -5.31 -25.33 5.93
C GLU A 214 -4.33 -25.36 7.11
N GLU A 215 -3.04 -25.59 6.84
CA GLU A 215 -1.97 -25.58 7.85
C GLU A 215 -1.23 -24.23 7.88
N GLN A 216 -0.96 -23.66 6.72
CA GLN A 216 -0.14 -22.45 6.57
C GLN A 216 -0.67 -21.52 5.48
N LEU A 217 -0.98 -20.29 5.85
CA LEU A 217 -1.30 -19.23 4.91
C LEU A 217 -0.13 -18.26 4.76
N TRP A 218 0.10 -17.82 3.53
CA TRP A 218 1.14 -16.87 3.18
C TRP A 218 0.51 -15.57 2.70
N LEU A 219 0.67 -14.50 3.49
CA LEU A 219 0.16 -13.17 3.19
C LEU A 219 1.32 -12.25 2.86
N ALA A 220 1.08 -11.23 2.04
CA ALA A 220 2.10 -10.22 1.77
C ALA A 220 1.64 -8.81 2.15
N CYS A 221 2.56 -8.04 2.76
CA CYS A 221 2.31 -6.63 3.09
C CYS A 221 2.59 -5.67 1.91
N GLY A 222 3.25 -6.15 0.84
CA GLY A 222 3.53 -5.34 -0.34
C GLY A 222 4.62 -4.28 -0.16
N GLY A 223 5.30 -4.28 0.99
CA GLY A 223 6.40 -3.40 1.35
C GLY A 223 6.42 -3.05 2.84
N LEU A 224 7.60 -2.88 3.44
CA LEU A 224 7.78 -2.66 4.89
C LEU A 224 6.98 -1.49 5.46
N LYS A 225 6.65 -0.47 4.66
CA LYS A 225 5.88 0.70 5.11
C LYS A 225 4.39 0.43 5.33
N HIS A 226 3.91 -0.75 4.99
CA HIS A 226 2.48 -1.11 5.09
C HIS A 226 2.14 -1.89 6.38
N LEU A 227 3.14 -2.20 7.21
CA LEU A 227 2.97 -2.83 8.53
C LEU A 227 2.98 -1.83 9.69
N GLN A 228 2.84 -0.53 9.43
CA GLN A 228 2.81 0.54 10.45
C GLN A 228 1.38 0.89 10.80
#